data_ab81461c7409f3b494c7618be0b502e8
#
_entry.id   ab81461c7409f3b494c7618be0b502e8
#
_cell.length_a   1.000
_cell.length_b   1.000
_cell.length_c   1.000
_cell.angle_alpha   90.00
_cell.angle_beta   90.00
_cell.angle_gamma   90.00
#
_symmetry.space_group_name_H-M   'P 1'
#
loop_
_entity.id
_entity.type
_entity.pdbx_description
1 polymer ?
#
loop_
_entity_poly.entity_id
_entity_poly.type
_entity_poly.pdbx_seq_one_letter_code
_entity_poly.pdbx_strand_id
1 'polypeptide(L)'
;GNHEGRVRLDVAGYRERRRAALERFTHKVAEQVIASGTAQVLEPMSPADRKVVHDTANEIEGVRTTSEGDEPRRRVVVLPAD
;
A
#
# COMPACT_ATOMS: atom_id res chain seq x y z
N GLY A 1 18.32 -2.88 -29.57
CA GLY A 1 18.04 -3.90 -29.29
C GLY A 1 17.75 -4.53 -27.96
N ASN A 2 18.69 -5.30 -27.49
CA ASN A 2 18.42 -6.11 -26.30
C ASN A 2 18.28 -5.30 -25.02
N HIS A 3 18.85 -4.11 -25.00
CA HIS A 3 18.77 -3.26 -23.82
C HIS A 3 17.34 -2.84 -23.52
N GLU A 4 16.58 -2.50 -24.54
CA GLU A 4 15.20 -2.09 -24.34
C GLU A 4 14.37 -3.21 -23.76
N GLY A 5 14.55 -4.42 -24.26
CA GLY A 5 13.82 -5.56 -23.73
C GLY A 5 14.12 -5.83 -22.29
N ARG A 6 15.39 -5.73 -21.91
CA ARG A 6 15.78 -5.93 -20.51
C ARG A 6 15.21 -4.87 -19.60
N VAL A 7 15.24 -3.61 -20.03
CA VAL A 7 14.69 -2.53 -19.23
C VAL A 7 13.20 -2.75 -18.97
N ARG A 8 12.47 -3.17 -19.98
CA ARG A 8 11.05 -3.44 -19.83
C ARG A 8 10.77 -4.59 -18.88
N LEU A 9 11.56 -5.65 -18.97
CA LEU A 9 11.42 -6.78 -18.06
C LEU A 9 11.73 -6.37 -16.63
N ASP A 10 12.77 -5.55 -16.45
CA ASP A 10 13.12 -5.06 -15.12
C ASP A 10 12.00 -4.20 -14.52
N VAL A 11 11.40 -3.34 -15.35
CA VAL A 11 10.28 -2.52 -14.88
C VAL A 11 9.10 -3.38 -14.47
N ALA A 12 8.77 -4.40 -15.27
CA ALA A 12 7.66 -5.30 -14.94
C ALA A 12 7.97 -6.06 -13.65
N GLY A 13 9.19 -6.57 -13.52
CA GLY A 13 9.60 -7.26 -12.30
C GLY A 13 9.59 -6.35 -11.09
N TYR A 14 10.00 -5.10 -11.29
CA TYR A 14 9.98 -4.12 -10.22
C TYR A 14 8.54 -3.87 -9.72
N ARG A 15 7.59 -3.71 -10.64
CA ARG A 15 6.19 -3.47 -10.26
C ARG A 15 5.62 -4.61 -9.45
N GLU A 16 5.90 -5.84 -9.88
CA GLU A 16 5.42 -7.02 -9.16
C GLU A 16 6.01 -7.09 -7.76
N ARG A 17 7.32 -6.87 -7.65
CA ARG A 17 7.97 -6.89 -6.34
C ARG A 17 7.47 -5.77 -5.45
N ARG A 18 7.25 -4.58 -6.03
CA ARG A 18 6.74 -3.44 -5.28
C ARG A 18 5.35 -3.73 -4.74
N ARG A 19 4.48 -4.28 -5.59
CA ARG A 19 3.12 -4.61 -5.16
C ARG A 19 3.15 -5.66 -4.05
N ALA A 20 3.93 -6.71 -4.23
CA ALA A 20 4.03 -7.75 -3.21
C ALA A 20 4.55 -7.20 -1.88
N ALA A 21 5.53 -6.31 -1.94
CA ALA A 21 6.07 -5.68 -0.74
C ALA A 21 5.02 -4.81 -0.05
N LEU A 22 4.24 -4.06 -0.82
CA LEU A 22 3.17 -3.23 -0.26
C LEU A 22 2.07 -4.07 0.35
N GLU A 23 1.75 -5.21 -0.25
CA GLU A 23 0.76 -6.12 0.32
C GLU A 23 1.22 -6.64 1.67
N ARG A 24 2.48 -7.10 1.75
CA ARG A 24 3.04 -7.57 3.02
C ARG A 24 3.07 -6.46 4.07
N PHE A 25 3.48 -5.28 3.66
CA PHE A 25 3.52 -4.11 4.55
C PHE A 25 2.13 -3.79 5.07
N THR A 26 1.12 -3.82 4.21
CA THR A 26 -0.26 -3.52 4.60
C THR A 26 -0.78 -4.53 5.61
N HIS A 27 -0.50 -5.82 5.41
CA HIS A 27 -0.88 -6.85 6.38
C HIS A 27 -0.23 -6.59 7.74
N LYS A 28 1.03 -6.21 7.75
CA LYS A 28 1.73 -5.93 8.99
C LYS A 28 1.13 -4.73 9.72
N VAL A 29 0.85 -3.66 8.98
CA VAL A 29 0.22 -2.47 9.55
C VAL A 29 -1.16 -2.83 10.09
N ALA A 30 -1.93 -3.61 9.33
CA ALA A 30 -3.27 -4.00 9.76
C ALA A 30 -3.22 -4.78 11.07
N GLU A 31 -2.27 -5.70 11.21
CA GLU A 31 -2.10 -6.43 12.46
C GLU A 31 -1.83 -5.50 13.63
N GLN A 32 -0.98 -4.51 13.41
CA GLN A 32 -0.64 -3.54 14.44
C GLN A 32 -1.86 -2.68 14.82
N VAL A 33 -2.63 -2.25 13.84
CA VAL A 33 -3.84 -1.48 14.09
C VAL A 33 -4.86 -2.29 14.87
N ILE A 34 -5.06 -3.55 14.51
CA ILE A 34 -5.98 -4.43 15.21
C ILE A 34 -5.52 -4.64 16.65
N ALA A 35 -4.24 -4.90 16.85
CA ALA A 35 -3.70 -5.19 18.18
C ALA A 35 -3.76 -3.98 19.09
N SER A 36 -3.47 -2.79 18.56
CA SER A 36 -3.38 -1.58 19.38
C SER A 36 -4.71 -0.83 19.49
N GLY A 37 -5.61 -1.03 18.52
CA GLY A 37 -6.83 -0.23 18.43
C GLY A 37 -6.58 1.21 18.00
N THR A 38 -5.40 1.50 17.47
CA THR A 38 -4.99 2.86 17.12
C THR A 38 -4.73 2.94 15.61
N ALA A 39 -5.26 3.97 14.97
CA ALA A 39 -5.04 4.19 13.55
C ALA A 39 -3.57 4.49 13.27
N GLN A 40 -3.10 4.10 12.10
CA GLN A 40 -1.76 4.44 11.62
C GLN A 40 -1.86 5.24 10.34
N VAL A 41 -1.12 6.35 10.31
CA VAL A 41 -1.01 7.19 9.12
C VAL A 41 0.27 6.78 8.40
N LEU A 42 0.12 6.37 7.13
CA LEU A 42 1.25 5.93 6.34
C LEU A 42 1.92 7.12 5.66
N GLU A 43 3.13 6.90 5.17
CA GLU A 43 3.83 7.95 4.45
C GLU A 43 3.15 8.24 3.12
N PRO A 44 3.33 9.44 2.57
CA PRO A 44 2.75 9.76 1.27
C PRO A 44 3.22 8.79 0.21
N MET A 45 2.30 8.40 -0.65
CA MET A 45 2.55 7.42 -1.71
C MET A 45 1.89 7.88 -2.99
N SER A 46 2.38 7.34 -4.11
CA SER A 46 1.75 7.57 -5.40
C SER A 46 0.34 7.00 -5.45
N PRO A 47 -0.50 7.46 -6.38
CA PRO A 47 -1.85 6.89 -6.51
C PRO A 47 -1.84 5.38 -6.73
N ALA A 48 -0.88 4.87 -7.51
CA ALA A 48 -0.79 3.43 -7.78
C ALA A 48 -0.49 2.66 -6.49
N ASP A 49 0.44 3.14 -5.68
CA ASP A 49 0.79 2.50 -4.42
C ASP A 49 -0.37 2.56 -3.43
N ARG A 50 -1.05 3.70 -3.35
CA ARG A 50 -2.21 3.83 -2.46
C ARG A 50 -3.32 2.85 -2.83
N LYS A 51 -3.51 2.61 -4.13
CA LYS A 51 -4.51 1.64 -4.56
C LYS A 51 -4.18 0.25 -4.06
N VAL A 52 -2.92 -0.15 -4.12
CA VAL A 52 -2.51 -1.46 -3.61
C VAL A 52 -2.82 -1.58 -2.12
N VAL A 53 -2.50 -0.56 -1.36
CA VAL A 53 -2.76 -0.56 0.09
C VAL A 53 -4.26 -0.65 0.38
N HIS A 54 -5.07 0.17 -0.31
CA HIS A 54 -6.53 0.13 -0.12
C HIS A 54 -7.11 -1.24 -0.48
N ASP A 55 -6.71 -1.79 -1.62
CA ASP A 55 -7.25 -3.07 -2.08
C ASP A 55 -6.87 -4.19 -1.11
N THR A 56 -5.62 -4.19 -0.65
CA THR A 56 -5.15 -5.22 0.30
C THR A 56 -5.88 -5.10 1.63
N ALA A 57 -5.99 -3.89 2.17
CA ALA A 57 -6.65 -3.68 3.46
C ALA A 57 -8.12 -4.04 3.40
N ASN A 58 -8.77 -3.82 2.25
CA ASN A 58 -10.19 -4.17 2.09
C ASN A 58 -10.44 -5.66 2.22
N GLU A 59 -9.42 -6.49 2.05
CA GLU A 59 -9.53 -7.94 2.20
C GLU A 59 -9.25 -8.40 3.63
N ILE A 60 -8.85 -7.50 4.51
CA ILE A 60 -8.48 -7.83 5.88
C ILE A 60 -9.62 -7.41 6.81
N GLU A 61 -10.15 -8.36 7.56
CA GLU A 61 -11.18 -8.05 8.55
C GLU A 61 -10.53 -7.32 9.73
N GLY A 62 -11.27 -6.34 10.26
CA GLY A 62 -10.82 -5.62 11.44
C GLY A 62 -10.19 -4.28 11.16
N VAL A 63 -9.96 -3.94 9.89
CA VAL A 63 -9.43 -2.63 9.52
C VAL A 63 -10.21 -2.03 8.35
N ARG A 64 -10.10 -0.73 8.21
CA ARG A 64 -10.59 -0.01 7.05
C ARG A 64 -9.57 1.08 6.72
N THR A 65 -9.69 1.70 5.57
CA THR A 65 -8.75 2.71 5.14
C THR A 65 -9.46 3.95 4.66
N THR A 66 -8.77 5.06 4.76
CA THR A 66 -9.18 6.32 4.14
C THR A 66 -7.92 6.98 3.60
N SER A 67 -8.09 8.01 2.78
CA SER A 67 -6.96 8.81 2.28
C SER A 67 -7.13 10.22 2.75
N GLU A 68 -6.02 10.88 3.02
CA GLU A 68 -6.04 12.28 3.39
C GLU A 68 -4.87 13.03 2.78
N GLY A 69 -4.98 14.35 2.73
CA GLY A 69 -3.97 15.21 2.15
C GLY A 69 -4.17 15.40 0.66
N ASP A 70 -3.36 16.28 0.09
CA ASP A 70 -3.41 16.62 -1.33
C ASP A 70 -2.19 16.10 -2.04
N GLU A 71 -2.33 15.78 -3.32
CA GLU A 71 -1.19 15.39 -4.13
C GLU A 71 -0.15 16.50 -4.12
N PRO A 72 1.13 16.17 -4.10
CA PRO A 72 1.72 14.82 -4.13
C PRO A 72 1.92 14.20 -2.75
N ARG A 73 1.34 14.76 -1.72
CA ARG A 73 1.55 14.31 -0.33
C ARG A 73 0.38 13.55 0.24
N ARG A 74 -0.50 13.06 -0.63
CA ARG A 74 -1.66 12.30 -0.19
C ARG A 74 -1.23 10.95 0.37
N ARG A 75 -1.83 10.55 1.46
CA ARG A 75 -1.44 9.35 2.20
C ARG A 75 -2.66 8.55 2.62
N VAL A 76 -2.41 7.29 2.95
CA VAL A 76 -3.44 6.38 3.43
C VAL A 76 -3.40 6.34 4.95
N VAL A 77 -4.57 6.28 5.55
CA VAL A 77 -4.71 6.03 6.99
C VAL A 77 -5.38 4.68 7.16
N VAL A 78 -4.79 3.81 7.96
CA VAL A 78 -5.36 2.50 8.28
C VAL A 78 -5.98 2.59 9.66
N LEU A 79 -7.28 2.32 9.76
CA LEU A 79 -8.04 2.49 10.99
C LEU A 79 -8.65 1.17 11.43
N PRO A 80 -8.92 1.02 12.75
CA PRO A 80 -9.74 -0.09 13.20
C PRO A 80 -11.12 -0.02 12.55
N ALA A 81 -11.70 -1.18 12.25
CA ALA A 81 -12.99 -1.24 11.55
C ALA A 81 -14.17 -0.80 12.40
N ASP A 82 -13.98 -0.74 13.69
CA ASP A 82 -15.05 -0.30 14.58
C ASP A 82 -15.06 1.21 14.73
#